data_9a17d1c7894092553ef9ca3579ff4ec6
#
_entry.id   9a17d1c7894092553ef9ca3579ff4ec6
#
_cell.length_a   1.000
_cell.length_b   1.000
_cell.length_c   1.000
_cell.angle_alpha   90.00
_cell.angle_beta   90.00
_cell.angle_gamma   90.00
#
_symmetry.space_group_name_H-M   'P 1'
#
loop_
_entity.id
_entity.type
_entity.pdbx_description
1 polymer ?
#
loop_
_entity_poly.entity_id
_entity_poly.type
_entity_poly.pdbx_seq_one_letter_code
_entity_poly.pdbx_strand_id
1 'polypeptide(L)'
;ISLAFVAIFLMIQAVKLRKSSFGWIVAFVIFSSVLCQGCDYAFHKILQPHQRIRIEVLLGMKHDPHGAGYNVNQSLIAIGSGQFSGKGYLQGTQTKLKFVPEQDTDFIFCTVGEEWGFVGSAGLLLLYLALILRIVHVAERQRDEFSRIFAYSVASILLFHVMINIGMV
;
A
#
# COMPACT_ATOMS: atom_id res chain seq x y z
N ILE A 1 -14.21 -20.79 -2.63
CA ILE A 1 -13.66 -22.04 -3.22
C ILE A 1 -12.29 -22.35 -2.61
N SER A 2 -11.37 -21.38 -2.45
CA SER A 2 -10.05 -21.62 -1.86
C SER A 2 -10.06 -22.05 -0.39
N LEU A 3 -10.97 -21.52 0.42
CA LEU A 3 -11.12 -21.91 1.85
C LEU A 3 -11.60 -23.35 2.03
N ALA A 4 -12.49 -23.80 1.15
CA ALA A 4 -12.96 -25.20 1.18
C ALA A 4 -11.82 -26.17 0.83
N PHE A 5 -10.96 -25.82 -0.13
CA PHE A 5 -9.79 -26.63 -0.47
C PHE A 5 -8.76 -26.68 0.66
N VAL A 6 -8.50 -25.58 1.33
CA VAL A 6 -7.60 -25.55 2.51
C VAL A 6 -8.19 -26.35 3.65
N ALA A 7 -9.50 -26.26 3.92
CA ALA A 7 -10.16 -27.04 4.95
C ALA A 7 -10.13 -28.56 4.65
N ILE A 8 -10.36 -28.95 3.40
CA ILE A 8 -10.27 -30.35 2.95
C ILE A 8 -8.82 -30.86 3.06
N PHE A 9 -7.82 -30.08 2.64
CA PHE A 9 -6.41 -30.44 2.75
C PHE A 9 -5.99 -30.62 4.22
N LEU A 10 -6.42 -29.71 5.10
CA LEU A 10 -6.16 -29.80 6.54
C LEU A 10 -6.90 -30.98 7.18
N MET A 11 -8.11 -31.33 6.72
CA MET A 11 -8.82 -32.52 7.17
C MET A 11 -8.08 -33.81 6.78
N ILE A 12 -7.55 -33.89 5.57
CA ILE A 12 -6.77 -35.03 5.09
C ILE A 12 -5.45 -35.16 5.89
N GLN A 13 -4.80 -34.07 6.21
CA GLN A 13 -3.61 -34.06 7.07
C GLN A 13 -3.96 -34.45 8.53
N ALA A 14 -5.10 -34.02 9.06
CA ALA A 14 -5.55 -34.30 10.40
C ALA A 14 -5.83 -35.82 10.63
N VAL A 15 -6.32 -36.52 9.60
CA VAL A 15 -6.53 -37.98 9.63
C VAL A 15 -5.19 -38.73 9.69
N LYS A 16 -4.11 -38.13 9.18
CA LYS A 16 -2.76 -38.72 9.15
C LYS A 16 -1.92 -38.44 10.40
N LEU A 17 -2.27 -37.40 11.17
CA LEU A 17 -1.53 -36.96 12.36
C LEU A 17 -2.27 -37.40 13.64
N ARG A 18 -1.52 -38.09 14.52
CA ARG A 18 -1.93 -38.64 15.81
C ARG A 18 -2.73 -37.64 16.67
N LYS A 19 -3.74 -38.15 17.37
CA LYS A 19 -4.82 -37.53 18.17
C LYS A 19 -4.59 -36.20 18.92
N SER A 20 -3.36 -35.78 19.16
CA SER A 20 -3.04 -34.54 19.90
C SER A 20 -3.09 -33.26 19.03
N SER A 21 -2.90 -33.37 17.72
CA SER A 21 -2.87 -32.19 16.82
C SER A 21 -4.24 -31.82 16.27
N PHE A 22 -5.25 -32.68 16.44
CA PHE A 22 -6.59 -32.44 15.90
C PHE A 22 -7.25 -31.19 16.51
N GLY A 23 -7.08 -30.99 17.81
CA GLY A 23 -7.62 -29.80 18.49
C GLY A 23 -7.08 -28.49 17.96
N TRP A 24 -5.79 -28.41 17.65
CA TRP A 24 -5.17 -27.20 17.08
C TRP A 24 -5.64 -26.91 15.66
N ILE A 25 -5.89 -27.93 14.87
CA ILE A 25 -6.39 -27.78 13.50
C ILE A 25 -7.83 -27.25 13.51
N VAL A 26 -8.69 -27.82 14.36
CA VAL A 26 -10.07 -27.34 14.53
C VAL A 26 -10.08 -25.91 15.05
N ALA A 27 -9.24 -25.57 16.03
CA ALA A 27 -9.11 -24.22 16.55
C ALA A 27 -8.67 -23.22 15.46
N PHE A 28 -7.72 -23.61 14.60
CA PHE A 28 -7.26 -22.78 13.50
C PHE A 28 -8.34 -22.54 12.44
N VAL A 29 -9.11 -23.56 12.10
CA VAL A 29 -10.23 -23.44 11.13
C VAL A 29 -11.34 -22.54 11.69
N ILE A 30 -11.69 -22.70 12.97
CA ILE A 30 -12.68 -21.84 13.63
C ILE A 30 -12.17 -20.40 13.67
N PHE A 31 -10.93 -20.18 14.07
CA PHE A 31 -10.31 -18.86 14.12
C PHE A 31 -10.29 -18.18 12.73
N SER A 32 -9.89 -18.93 11.69
CA SER A 32 -9.90 -18.43 10.31
C SER A 32 -11.31 -18.09 9.83
N SER A 33 -12.32 -18.90 10.16
CA SER A 33 -13.71 -18.64 9.83
C SER A 33 -14.25 -17.38 10.53
N VAL A 34 -13.94 -17.22 11.83
CA VAL A 34 -14.31 -16.02 12.61
C VAL A 34 -13.63 -14.78 12.07
N LEU A 35 -12.35 -14.87 11.68
CA LEU A 35 -11.65 -13.76 11.04
C LEU A 35 -12.29 -13.37 9.71
N CYS A 36 -12.61 -14.33 8.85
CA CYS A 36 -13.29 -14.04 7.58
C CYS A 36 -14.63 -13.35 7.77
N GLN A 37 -15.45 -13.85 8.68
CA GLN A 37 -16.76 -13.24 8.99
C GLN A 37 -16.61 -11.88 9.66
N GLY A 38 -15.61 -11.74 10.54
CA GLY A 38 -15.27 -10.47 11.17
C GLY A 38 -14.82 -9.41 10.17
N CYS A 39 -13.98 -9.78 9.21
CA CYS A 39 -13.57 -8.90 8.11
C CYS A 39 -14.75 -8.49 7.22
N ASP A 40 -15.63 -9.43 6.87
CA ASP A 40 -16.82 -9.13 6.06
C ASP A 40 -17.78 -8.20 6.80
N TYR A 41 -18.03 -8.47 8.08
CA TYR A 41 -18.83 -7.60 8.94
C TYR A 41 -18.22 -6.19 9.07
N ALA A 42 -16.91 -6.10 9.31
CA ALA A 42 -16.20 -4.84 9.39
C ALA A 42 -16.28 -4.06 8.08
N PHE A 43 -16.08 -4.73 6.96
CA PHE A 43 -16.15 -4.13 5.63
C PHE A 43 -17.55 -3.59 5.31
N HIS A 44 -18.61 -4.30 5.69
CA HIS A 44 -19.98 -3.94 5.34
C HIS A 44 -20.66 -3.00 6.33
N LYS A 45 -20.28 -3.02 7.61
CA LYS A 45 -20.99 -2.31 8.68
C LYS A 45 -20.17 -1.23 9.39
N ILE A 46 -18.86 -1.34 9.44
CA ILE A 46 -17.98 -0.41 10.16
C ILE A 46 -17.40 0.63 9.22
N LEU A 47 -17.02 0.24 7.99
CA LEU A 47 -16.46 1.18 7.04
C LEU A 47 -17.53 2.13 6.50
N GLN A 48 -17.18 3.42 6.47
CA GLN A 48 -18.00 4.43 5.83
C GLN A 48 -18.04 4.22 4.30
N PRO A 49 -19.14 4.64 3.61
CA PRO A 49 -19.30 4.37 2.17
C PRO A 49 -18.11 4.83 1.31
N HIS A 50 -17.51 5.98 1.63
CA HIS A 50 -16.36 6.50 0.90
C HIS A 50 -15.07 5.69 1.12
N GLN A 51 -14.87 5.11 2.31
CA GLN A 51 -13.72 4.25 2.59
C GLN A 51 -13.87 2.90 1.88
N ARG A 52 -15.09 2.36 1.84
CA ARG A 52 -15.43 1.14 1.13
C ARG A 52 -15.19 1.28 -0.37
N ILE A 53 -15.63 2.39 -0.97
CA ILE A 53 -15.42 2.66 -2.40
C ILE A 53 -13.93 2.68 -2.73
N ARG A 54 -13.09 3.30 -1.89
CA ARG A 54 -11.62 3.30 -2.09
C ARG A 54 -11.03 1.89 -2.11
N ILE A 55 -11.45 1.03 -1.20
CA ILE A 55 -10.99 -0.36 -1.14
C ILE A 55 -11.50 -1.16 -2.35
N GLU A 56 -12.77 -0.99 -2.73
CA GLU A 56 -13.36 -1.66 -3.89
C GLU A 56 -12.66 -1.26 -5.20
N VAL A 57 -12.24 0.00 -5.32
CA VAL A 57 -11.49 0.51 -6.47
C VAL A 57 -10.05 -0.02 -6.47
N LEU A 58 -9.35 -0.03 -5.33
CA LEU A 58 -8.01 -0.61 -5.20
C LEU A 58 -7.97 -2.10 -5.55
N LEU A 59 -9.04 -2.83 -5.22
CA LEU A 59 -9.18 -4.25 -5.55
C LEU A 59 -9.69 -4.50 -6.99
N GLY A 60 -9.93 -3.44 -7.77
CA GLY A 60 -10.44 -3.54 -9.13
C GLY A 60 -11.89 -4.04 -9.23
N MET A 61 -12.63 -4.07 -8.11
CA MET A 61 -14.00 -4.59 -8.06
C MET A 61 -15.04 -3.58 -8.56
N LYS A 62 -14.73 -2.30 -8.55
CA LYS A 62 -15.65 -1.23 -8.97
C LYS A 62 -14.92 -0.19 -9.79
N HIS A 63 -15.47 0.12 -10.96
CA HIS A 63 -15.09 1.29 -11.75
C HIS A 63 -15.98 2.44 -11.28
N ASP A 64 -15.37 3.41 -10.59
CA ASP A 64 -16.03 4.68 -10.26
C ASP A 64 -15.44 5.77 -11.15
N PRO A 65 -16.10 6.11 -12.26
CA PRO A 65 -15.53 7.03 -13.26
C PRO A 65 -15.55 8.50 -12.83
N HIS A 66 -16.16 8.85 -11.69
CA HIS A 66 -16.36 10.26 -11.27
C HIS A 66 -15.99 10.54 -9.80
N GLY A 67 -15.49 9.55 -9.05
CA GLY A 67 -15.18 9.68 -7.63
C GLY A 67 -13.70 9.40 -7.29
N ALA A 68 -13.47 8.86 -6.09
CA ALA A 68 -12.12 8.51 -5.61
C ALA A 68 -11.36 7.56 -6.57
N GLY A 69 -12.07 6.71 -7.31
CA GLY A 69 -11.52 5.83 -8.33
C GLY A 69 -11.01 6.56 -9.57
N TYR A 70 -11.58 7.72 -9.91
CA TYR A 70 -11.11 8.52 -11.03
C TYR A 70 -9.67 8.99 -10.81
N ASN A 71 -9.37 9.52 -9.63
CA ASN A 71 -8.04 10.04 -9.29
C ASN A 71 -6.98 8.93 -9.35
N VAL A 72 -7.29 7.75 -8.79
CA VAL A 72 -6.39 6.58 -8.83
C VAL A 72 -6.18 6.10 -10.26
N ASN A 73 -7.25 5.98 -11.06
CA ASN A 73 -7.13 5.57 -12.45
C ASN A 73 -6.30 6.57 -13.28
N GLN A 74 -6.54 7.87 -13.11
CA GLN A 74 -5.76 8.90 -13.81
C GLN A 74 -4.29 8.89 -13.38
N SER A 75 -4.02 8.63 -12.10
CA SER A 75 -2.65 8.53 -11.61
C SER A 75 -1.92 7.31 -12.18
N LEU A 76 -2.60 6.17 -12.28
CA LEU A 76 -2.05 4.95 -12.92
C LEU A 76 -1.78 5.16 -14.42
N ILE A 77 -2.70 5.86 -15.12
CA ILE A 77 -2.50 6.21 -16.54
C ILE A 77 -1.30 7.15 -16.70
N ALA A 78 -1.17 8.15 -15.81
CA ALA A 78 -0.05 9.08 -15.83
C ALA A 78 1.29 8.35 -15.65
N ILE A 79 1.43 7.51 -14.63
CA ILE A 79 2.65 6.72 -14.37
C ILE A 79 2.92 5.75 -15.53
N GLY A 80 1.90 5.02 -15.99
CA GLY A 80 2.03 4.10 -17.11
C GLY A 80 2.49 4.78 -18.40
N SER A 81 2.07 6.03 -18.61
CA SER A 81 2.48 6.81 -19.77
C SER A 81 3.95 7.25 -19.75
N GLY A 82 4.58 7.29 -18.57
CA GLY A 82 5.99 7.61 -18.40
C GLY A 82 6.95 6.49 -18.82
N GLN A 83 6.48 5.25 -18.89
CA GLN A 83 7.30 4.10 -19.28
C GLN A 83 8.62 4.00 -18.46
N PHE A 84 9.72 3.57 -19.10
CA PHE A 84 11.02 3.40 -18.45
C PHE A 84 11.79 4.71 -18.25
N SER A 85 11.83 5.59 -19.24
CA SER A 85 12.68 6.80 -19.26
C SER A 85 11.94 8.12 -19.01
N GLY A 86 10.61 8.07 -18.88
CA GLY A 86 9.77 9.25 -18.74
C GLY A 86 9.56 10.01 -20.05
N LYS A 87 8.61 10.96 -20.03
CA LYS A 87 8.34 11.85 -21.16
C LYS A 87 9.29 13.04 -21.22
N GLY A 88 10.04 13.28 -20.16
CA GLY A 88 10.92 14.44 -20.01
C GLY A 88 10.36 15.49 -19.07
N TYR A 89 11.25 16.29 -18.50
CA TYR A 89 10.92 17.33 -17.54
C TYR A 89 9.92 18.34 -18.15
N LEU A 90 8.83 18.61 -17.45
CA LEU A 90 7.72 19.47 -17.89
C LEU A 90 7.04 19.03 -19.21
N GLN A 91 7.21 17.78 -19.66
CA GLN A 91 6.54 17.27 -20.86
C GLN A 91 5.41 16.27 -20.55
N GLY A 92 5.06 16.12 -19.28
CA GLY A 92 3.92 15.33 -18.84
C GLY A 92 2.61 15.87 -19.42
N THR A 93 1.88 15.04 -20.14
CA THR A 93 0.60 15.43 -20.75
C THR A 93 -0.53 15.38 -19.74
N GLN A 94 -0.56 14.37 -18.90
CA GLN A 94 -1.59 14.19 -17.87
C GLN A 94 -1.45 15.22 -16.74
N THR A 95 -0.21 15.47 -16.32
CA THR A 95 0.10 16.44 -15.27
C THR A 95 -0.10 17.88 -15.74
N LYS A 96 0.31 18.22 -16.96
CA LYS A 96 0.14 19.58 -17.52
C LYS A 96 -1.33 19.97 -17.73
N LEU A 97 -2.15 19.04 -18.18
CA LEU A 97 -3.57 19.27 -18.44
C LEU A 97 -4.42 19.13 -17.17
N LYS A 98 -3.80 18.88 -16.00
CA LYS A 98 -4.46 18.72 -14.70
C LYS A 98 -5.59 17.69 -14.72
N PHE A 99 -5.37 16.58 -15.46
CA PHE A 99 -6.33 15.46 -15.45
C PHE A 99 -6.34 14.69 -14.12
N VAL A 100 -5.23 14.78 -13.35
CA VAL A 100 -5.16 14.23 -11.98
C VAL A 100 -5.50 15.36 -11.02
N PRO A 101 -6.68 15.35 -10.38
CA PRO A 101 -6.99 16.29 -9.30
C PRO A 101 -6.00 16.11 -8.14
N GLU A 102 -5.68 17.22 -7.44
CA GLU A 102 -4.78 17.21 -6.26
C GLU A 102 -3.38 16.61 -6.55
N GLN A 103 -2.88 16.73 -7.80
CA GLN A 103 -1.57 16.20 -8.19
C GLN A 103 -0.41 16.87 -7.45
N ASP A 104 -0.61 18.13 -7.02
CA ASP A 104 0.43 18.91 -6.34
C ASP A 104 0.60 18.54 -4.86
N THR A 105 -0.33 17.77 -4.30
CA THR A 105 -0.36 17.37 -2.89
C THR A 105 -0.32 15.85 -2.73
N ASP A 106 -1.44 15.20 -3.00
CA ASP A 106 -1.64 13.79 -2.68
C ASP A 106 -1.00 12.85 -3.71
N PHE A 107 -0.98 13.26 -4.97
CA PHE A 107 -0.52 12.45 -6.10
C PHE A 107 0.79 12.95 -6.73
N ILE A 108 1.66 13.59 -5.93
CA ILE A 108 2.94 14.15 -6.45
C ILE A 108 3.83 13.07 -7.09
N PHE A 109 3.75 11.83 -6.62
CA PHE A 109 4.50 10.71 -7.17
C PHE A 109 4.13 10.40 -8.63
N CYS A 110 2.88 10.70 -9.04
CA CYS A 110 2.43 10.53 -10.42
C CYS A 110 3.19 11.45 -11.38
N THR A 111 3.45 12.69 -10.95
CA THR A 111 4.23 13.66 -11.74
C THR A 111 5.64 13.15 -11.99
N VAL A 112 6.28 12.62 -10.95
CA VAL A 112 7.60 12.01 -11.08
C VAL A 112 7.56 10.80 -11.99
N GLY A 113 6.53 9.92 -11.85
CA GLY A 113 6.34 8.74 -12.69
C GLY A 113 6.11 9.09 -14.16
N GLU A 114 5.35 10.14 -14.49
CA GLU A 114 5.11 10.56 -15.86
C GLU A 114 6.34 11.22 -16.50
N GLU A 115 7.01 12.14 -15.78
CA GLU A 115 8.11 12.92 -16.33
C GLU A 115 9.44 12.17 -16.37
N TRP A 116 9.76 11.42 -15.33
CA TRP A 116 11.06 10.74 -15.16
C TRP A 116 10.97 9.21 -15.34
N GLY A 117 9.76 8.70 -15.48
CA GLY A 117 9.51 7.28 -15.70
C GLY A 117 9.90 6.39 -14.52
N PHE A 118 10.04 5.10 -14.81
CA PHE A 118 10.40 4.11 -13.80
C PHE A 118 11.78 4.37 -13.18
N VAL A 119 12.76 4.76 -14.00
CA VAL A 119 14.14 4.99 -13.51
C VAL A 119 14.19 6.17 -12.55
N GLY A 120 13.51 7.28 -12.89
CA GLY A 120 13.45 8.45 -12.01
C GLY A 120 12.70 8.17 -10.72
N SER A 121 11.57 7.48 -10.80
CA SER A 121 10.77 7.07 -9.63
C SER A 121 11.56 6.15 -8.70
N ALA A 122 12.24 5.14 -9.25
CA ALA A 122 13.09 4.25 -8.47
C ALA A 122 14.28 5.01 -7.84
N GLY A 123 14.90 5.92 -8.60
CA GLY A 123 15.97 6.78 -8.10
C GLY A 123 15.54 7.65 -6.93
N LEU A 124 14.35 8.27 -7.04
CA LEU A 124 13.77 9.08 -5.97
C LEU A 124 13.53 8.24 -4.70
N LEU A 125 12.94 7.06 -4.84
CA LEU A 125 12.69 6.16 -3.71
C LEU A 125 13.99 5.68 -3.04
N LEU A 126 15.02 5.39 -3.82
CA LEU A 126 16.34 5.03 -3.29
C LEU A 126 16.99 6.19 -2.53
N LEU A 127 16.83 7.44 -3.01
CA LEU A 127 17.31 8.62 -2.30
C LEU A 127 16.57 8.80 -0.95
N TYR A 128 15.25 8.63 -0.92
CA TYR A 128 14.48 8.67 0.33
C TYR A 128 14.92 7.56 1.30
N LEU A 129 15.10 6.35 0.79
CA LEU A 129 15.59 5.22 1.60
C LEU A 129 16.98 5.52 2.17
N ALA A 130 17.90 6.02 1.37
CA ALA A 130 19.24 6.40 1.81
C ALA A 130 19.19 7.52 2.86
N LEU A 131 18.31 8.51 2.69
CA LEU A 131 18.11 9.58 3.66
C LEU A 131 17.61 9.03 5.00
N ILE A 132 16.57 8.18 4.98
CA ILE A 132 16.00 7.57 6.20
C ILE A 132 17.05 6.73 6.91
N LEU A 133 17.76 5.88 6.18
CA LEU A 133 18.85 5.06 6.75
C LEU A 133 19.96 5.94 7.34
N ARG A 134 20.28 7.07 6.70
CA ARG A 134 21.25 8.02 7.22
C ARG A 134 20.80 8.67 8.52
N ILE A 135 19.54 9.07 8.62
CA ILE A 135 18.96 9.65 9.85
C ILE A 135 18.99 8.61 10.98
N VAL A 136 18.59 7.36 10.70
CA VAL A 136 18.67 6.26 11.69
C VAL A 136 20.11 6.03 12.15
N HIS A 137 21.06 5.99 11.22
CA HIS A 137 22.47 5.83 11.57
C HIS A 137 23.01 6.99 12.43
N VAL A 138 22.58 8.21 12.16
CA VAL A 138 22.93 9.39 12.98
C VAL A 138 22.27 9.26 14.36
N ALA A 139 21.02 8.81 14.43
CA ALA A 139 20.29 8.60 15.69
C ALA A 139 21.04 7.61 16.62
N GLU A 140 21.56 6.52 16.08
CA GLU A 140 22.30 5.50 16.84
C GLU A 140 23.60 6.03 17.44
N ARG A 141 24.19 7.07 16.83
CA ARG A 141 25.45 7.69 17.30
C ARG A 141 25.24 8.77 18.36
N GLN A 142 23.99 9.19 18.60
CA GLN A 142 23.73 10.23 19.60
C GLN A 142 23.86 9.66 21.01
N ARG A 143 24.55 10.41 21.86
CA ARG A 143 24.69 10.09 23.29
C ARG A 143 23.47 10.52 24.11
N ASP A 144 22.84 11.62 23.69
CA ASP A 144 21.67 12.17 24.37
C ASP A 144 20.40 11.42 23.96
N GLU A 145 19.63 10.97 24.94
CA GLU A 145 18.38 10.25 24.70
C GLU A 145 17.36 11.08 23.92
N PHE A 146 17.27 12.38 24.23
CA PHE A 146 16.36 13.28 23.54
C PHE A 146 16.67 13.39 22.04
N SER A 147 17.92 13.63 21.70
CA SER A 147 18.37 13.76 20.31
C SER A 147 18.16 12.45 19.54
N ARG A 148 18.37 11.31 20.18
CA ARG A 148 18.13 9.98 19.59
C ARG A 148 16.67 9.76 19.30
N ILE A 149 15.76 10.00 20.27
CA ILE A 149 14.33 9.82 20.10
C ILE A 149 13.77 10.78 19.04
N PHE A 150 14.24 12.03 19.03
CA PHE A 150 13.86 13.02 18.03
C PHE A 150 14.23 12.57 16.61
N ALA A 151 15.45 12.08 16.42
CA ALA A 151 15.89 11.61 15.10
C ALA A 151 15.08 10.37 14.61
N TYR A 152 14.77 9.43 15.49
CA TYR A 152 13.89 8.30 15.13
C TYR A 152 12.47 8.76 14.80
N SER A 153 11.93 9.74 15.51
CA SER A 153 10.62 10.31 15.22
C SER A 153 10.57 10.94 13.84
N VAL A 154 11.60 11.72 13.48
CA VAL A 154 11.73 12.32 12.15
C VAL A 154 11.82 11.25 11.06
N ALA A 155 12.66 10.20 11.27
CA ALA A 155 12.76 9.10 10.33
C ALA A 155 11.43 8.37 10.12
N SER A 156 10.66 8.15 11.21
CA SER A 156 9.35 7.51 11.17
C SER A 156 8.34 8.37 10.39
N ILE A 157 8.29 9.66 10.63
CA ILE A 157 7.38 10.58 9.91
C ILE A 157 7.69 10.56 8.41
N LEU A 158 8.96 10.66 8.03
CA LEU A 158 9.37 10.60 6.62
C LEU A 158 8.99 9.27 5.97
N LEU A 159 9.23 8.16 6.67
CA LEU A 159 8.85 6.84 6.19
C LEU A 159 7.34 6.74 5.93
N PHE A 160 6.52 7.19 6.90
CA PHE A 160 5.06 7.19 6.74
C PHE A 160 4.61 8.08 5.59
N HIS A 161 5.19 9.26 5.42
CA HIS A 161 4.88 10.15 4.29
C HIS A 161 5.13 9.47 2.94
N VAL A 162 6.30 8.85 2.78
CA VAL A 162 6.64 8.13 1.55
C VAL A 162 5.69 6.96 1.32
N MET A 163 5.42 6.16 2.36
CA MET A 163 4.50 5.01 2.26
C MET A 163 3.07 5.45 1.87
N ILE A 164 2.56 6.52 2.45
CA ILE A 164 1.22 7.02 2.14
C ILE A 164 1.18 7.52 0.69
N ASN A 165 2.15 8.33 0.26
CA ASN A 165 2.19 8.84 -1.11
C ASN A 165 2.24 7.73 -2.17
N ILE A 166 3.02 6.67 -1.93
CA ILE A 166 3.08 5.52 -2.83
C ILE A 166 1.78 4.71 -2.77
N GLY A 167 1.22 4.55 -1.57
CA GLY A 167 0.02 3.75 -1.36
C GLY A 167 -1.27 4.41 -1.85
N MET A 168 -1.26 5.71 -2.15
CA MET A 168 -2.40 6.43 -2.73
C MET A 168 -2.46 6.31 -4.26
N VAL A 169 -1.39 5.89 -4.88
CA VAL A 169 -1.23 5.67 -6.31
C VAL A 169 -1.41 4.20 -6.66
#